data_51bdc2acd7dbab03e3b5e872ab6837bb
#
_entry.id   51bdc2acd7dbab03e3b5e872ab6837bb
#
_cell.length_a   1.000
_cell.length_b   1.000
_cell.length_c   1.000
_cell.angle_alpha   90.00
_cell.angle_beta   90.00
_cell.angle_gamma   90.00
#
_symmetry.space_group_name_H-M   'P 1'
#
loop_
_entity.id
_entity.type
_entity.pdbx_description
1 polymer ?
#
loop_
_entity_poly.entity_id
_entity_poly.type
_entity_poly.pdbx_seq_one_letter_code
_entity_poly.pdbx_strand_id
1 'polypeptide(L)'
;MVRKKGSLILCGAFLFVAWNALLLLYLWGRPPIGRLGEGGGAEPGGNEEWGIIGGKGSRGNLAGEVFRLAEEVEIQLETQKKLLKQIESHRFAWSKWNDVGKRKMDVSEQVQLETIHQPPKTLIPVKEKVDTKEQTLTKPFTSVIPDSHHQSNVLKAVSLGNGFTTSLASPEVIIPILVIACDRVTVKRSLDRLIQYRPSPELYPIIVSQDCGHAETASVIGSYGNQLTHISQPDLTDIRVRPEHRKFQGYYKIARHYHWALNQVFNTFSQSTVVIVEDDLEVAPDFFEYFRALYPILRADPSLWCVSAWNDNGRDALVDPSKAHLLHRTDFFPGLGWMLLKELWDELEPKWPSAFWDDWMRQPVQRKDRSCIRPEISRTITFGRKGVSLGQFFDQYLRYVRLNTEFVPFTKQDLSYLLKEQYDEKFIKEVYNAPLVKIEELQHGGLLRGPGPYRVKYSSRDSFKVLARNLGVMDDLKSGVPRTGYRGVVRFLYRGRRVFLAPEEGWTQYNVSWS
;
A
#
# COMPACT_ATOMS: atom_id res chain seq x y z
N MET A 1 -46.79 9.28 2.97
CA MET A 1 -45.49 9.40 3.67
C MET A 1 -44.48 10.34 2.94
N VAL A 2 -44.99 11.38 2.26
CA VAL A 2 -44.20 12.25 1.36
C VAL A 2 -43.96 13.66 1.94
N ARG A 3 -44.59 14.02 3.07
CA ARG A 3 -44.49 15.40 3.63
C ARG A 3 -43.29 15.70 4.57
N LYS A 4 -42.45 14.73 4.97
CA LYS A 4 -41.32 14.97 5.91
C LYS A 4 -39.97 15.24 5.24
N LYS A 5 -39.78 14.98 3.95
CA LYS A 5 -38.48 15.21 3.26
C LYS A 5 -38.30 16.66 2.76
N GLY A 6 -39.37 17.39 2.50
CA GLY A 6 -39.28 18.80 2.07
C GLY A 6 -38.82 19.75 3.19
N SER A 7 -39.17 19.45 4.44
CA SER A 7 -38.85 20.33 5.58
C SER A 7 -37.38 20.33 5.96
N LEU A 8 -36.66 19.19 5.76
CA LEU A 8 -35.22 19.10 6.06
C LEU A 8 -34.35 19.83 5.04
N ILE A 9 -34.76 19.87 3.78
CA ILE A 9 -34.05 20.59 2.72
C ILE A 9 -34.22 22.11 2.88
N LEU A 10 -35.43 22.56 3.25
CA LEU A 10 -35.69 23.96 3.56
C LEU A 10 -34.92 24.43 4.82
N CYS A 11 -34.82 23.62 5.85
CA CYS A 11 -34.05 23.95 7.05
C CYS A 11 -32.55 24.06 6.77
N GLY A 12 -31.97 23.14 5.94
CA GLY A 12 -30.58 23.19 5.50
C GLY A 12 -30.26 24.46 4.67
N ALA A 13 -31.16 24.84 3.76
CA ALA A 13 -31.01 26.03 2.95
C ALA A 13 -31.11 27.32 3.82
N PHE A 14 -32.00 27.33 4.81
CA PHE A 14 -32.13 28.46 5.72
C PHE A 14 -30.91 28.64 6.64
N LEU A 15 -30.36 27.55 7.15
CA LEU A 15 -29.12 27.59 7.95
C LEU A 15 -27.92 28.04 7.12
N PHE A 16 -27.83 27.63 5.86
CA PHE A 16 -26.77 28.09 4.95
C PHE A 16 -26.85 29.58 4.65
N VAL A 17 -28.04 30.11 4.37
CA VAL A 17 -28.25 31.55 4.14
C VAL A 17 -27.99 32.37 5.40
N ALA A 18 -28.44 31.89 6.58
CA ALA A 18 -28.19 32.57 7.86
C ALA A 18 -26.69 32.60 8.21
N TRP A 19 -25.95 31.52 7.95
CA TRP A 19 -24.49 31.46 8.15
C TRP A 19 -23.74 32.44 7.26
N ASN A 20 -24.09 32.53 5.98
CA ASN A 20 -23.47 33.50 5.06
C ASN A 20 -23.81 34.94 5.42
N ALA A 21 -25.02 35.22 5.88
CA ALA A 21 -25.40 36.56 6.36
C ALA A 21 -24.62 36.96 7.61
N LEU A 22 -24.42 36.05 8.57
CA LEU A 22 -23.61 36.30 9.76
C LEU A 22 -22.13 36.53 9.40
N LEU A 23 -21.60 35.81 8.42
CA LEU A 23 -20.23 35.98 7.93
C LEU A 23 -20.04 37.34 7.28
N LEU A 24 -21.01 37.82 6.48
CA LEU A 24 -21.00 39.14 5.87
C LEU A 24 -21.12 40.26 6.91
N LEU A 25 -21.96 40.09 7.93
CA LEU A 25 -22.05 41.02 9.05
C LEU A 25 -20.75 41.09 9.88
N TYR A 26 -20.10 39.98 10.09
CA TYR A 26 -18.80 39.90 10.76
C TYR A 26 -17.68 40.59 9.96
N LEU A 27 -17.68 40.45 8.64
CA LEU A 27 -16.71 41.10 7.75
C LEU A 27 -16.98 42.61 7.65
N TRP A 28 -18.24 43.04 7.70
CA TRP A 28 -18.64 44.46 7.61
C TRP A 28 -18.43 45.22 8.93
N GLY A 29 -18.42 44.52 10.07
CA GLY A 29 -18.17 45.09 11.39
C GLY A 29 -16.70 45.35 11.74
N ARG A 30 -15.75 45.04 10.85
CA ARG A 30 -14.33 45.36 11.07
C ARG A 30 -14.04 46.81 10.68
N PRO A 31 -13.33 47.60 11.54
CA PRO A 31 -12.92 48.96 11.16
C PRO A 31 -11.97 48.92 9.96
N PRO A 32 -12.06 49.88 9.03
CA PRO A 32 -11.19 49.95 7.85
C PRO A 32 -9.73 50.14 8.30
N ILE A 33 -8.84 49.33 7.75
CA ILE A 33 -7.39 49.46 7.94
C ILE A 33 -6.98 50.81 7.37
N GLY A 34 -6.59 51.74 8.26
CA GLY A 34 -6.25 53.11 7.93
C GLY A 34 -5.14 53.21 6.89
N ARG A 35 -5.38 54.01 5.85
CA ARG A 35 -4.36 54.53 4.95
C ARG A 35 -3.40 55.39 5.73
N LEU A 36 -2.13 55.07 5.75
CA LEU A 36 -1.06 55.99 6.16
C LEU A 36 -0.91 57.06 5.09
N GLY A 37 -1.30 58.29 5.43
CA GLY A 37 -1.12 59.50 4.63
C GLY A 37 0.30 60.03 4.80
N GLU A 38 0.83 60.53 3.69
CA GLU A 38 2.04 61.35 3.60
C GLU A 38 1.82 62.73 4.19
N GLY A 39 2.86 63.31 4.80
CA GLY A 39 2.96 64.78 4.88
C GLY A 39 3.59 65.35 6.13
N GLY A 40 4.82 65.85 6.03
CA GLY A 40 5.23 67.19 6.49
C GLY A 40 5.80 67.42 7.86
N GLY A 41 7.10 67.56 7.96
CA GLY A 41 7.85 68.70 8.48
C GLY A 41 7.87 69.03 9.98
N ALA A 42 9.15 69.12 10.48
CA ALA A 42 9.72 70.03 11.50
C ALA A 42 10.26 69.38 12.79
N GLU A 43 11.55 69.52 12.98
CA GLU A 43 12.37 69.33 14.20
C GLU A 43 12.20 70.52 15.18
N PRO A 44 12.85 70.61 16.36
CA PRO A 44 13.70 69.65 17.09
C PRO A 44 13.50 69.64 18.64
N GLY A 45 14.16 68.71 19.32
CA GLY A 45 14.66 68.95 20.68
C GLY A 45 14.28 67.96 21.78
N GLY A 46 15.31 67.30 22.37
CA GLY A 46 15.23 66.70 23.68
C GLY A 46 15.83 65.30 23.82
N ASN A 47 17.03 65.24 24.38
CA ASN A 47 17.76 64.04 24.81
C ASN A 47 16.99 63.23 25.82
N GLU A 48 17.00 61.88 25.69
CA GLU A 48 17.29 60.98 26.78
C GLU A 48 17.65 59.56 26.26
N GLU A 49 18.79 59.06 26.73
CA GLU A 49 19.35 57.75 26.52
C GLU A 49 18.55 56.66 27.17
N TRP A 50 18.21 55.57 26.47
CA TRP A 50 18.09 54.22 27.02
C TRP A 50 18.30 53.14 25.95
N GLY A 51 19.19 52.29 26.24
CA GLY A 51 19.66 50.96 25.83
C GLY A 51 19.09 50.30 24.57
N ILE A 52 20.02 50.01 23.68
CA ILE A 52 19.91 49.19 22.48
C ILE A 52 19.91 47.71 22.88
N ILE A 53 18.86 46.95 22.53
CA ILE A 53 19.00 45.54 22.21
C ILE A 53 18.38 45.31 20.82
N GLY A 54 19.25 44.93 19.91
CA GLY A 54 18.96 44.77 18.48
C GLY A 54 18.05 43.56 18.21
N GLY A 55 17.05 43.77 17.38
CA GLY A 55 16.23 42.77 16.74
C GLY A 55 15.94 43.17 15.31
N LYS A 56 16.91 42.96 14.41
CA LYS A 56 16.68 42.98 12.96
C LYS A 56 16.05 41.66 12.53
N GLY A 57 14.86 41.70 11.97
CA GLY A 57 14.34 40.62 11.16
C GLY A 57 12.86 40.35 11.39
N SER A 58 11.94 40.97 10.69
CA SER A 58 10.65 40.38 10.28
C SER A 58 9.71 41.33 9.53
N ARG A 59 10.15 42.06 8.53
CA ARG A 59 9.23 42.77 7.63
C ARG A 59 9.20 42.23 6.18
N GLY A 60 10.09 41.27 5.83
CA GLY A 60 10.17 40.68 4.48
C GLY A 60 9.31 39.42 4.26
N ASN A 61 8.75 38.82 5.31
CA ASN A 61 8.11 37.50 5.22
C ASN A 61 6.56 37.57 5.11
N LEU A 62 5.93 38.64 5.52
CA LEU A 62 4.46 38.72 5.57
C LEU A 62 3.81 38.73 4.18
N ALA A 63 4.41 39.41 3.22
CA ALA A 63 3.92 39.44 1.84
C ALA A 63 4.08 38.10 1.15
N GLY A 64 5.17 37.36 1.41
CA GLY A 64 5.40 36.03 0.91
C GLY A 64 4.44 34.99 1.53
N GLU A 65 4.11 35.13 2.82
CA GLU A 65 3.12 34.26 3.47
C GLU A 65 1.69 34.52 2.98
N VAL A 66 1.32 35.76 2.73
CA VAL A 66 0.01 36.12 2.17
C VAL A 66 -0.13 35.58 0.74
N PHE A 67 0.92 35.68 -0.09
CA PHE A 67 0.92 35.09 -1.44
C PHE A 67 0.80 33.57 -1.39
N ARG A 68 1.53 32.88 -0.49
CA ARG A 68 1.46 31.43 -0.32
C ARG A 68 0.09 30.97 0.16
N LEU A 69 -0.53 31.69 1.09
CA LEU A 69 -1.89 31.42 1.56
C LEU A 69 -2.95 31.66 0.49
N ALA A 70 -2.78 32.66 -0.36
CA ALA A 70 -3.68 32.92 -1.49
C ALA A 70 -3.62 31.78 -2.52
N GLU A 71 -2.42 31.29 -2.86
CA GLU A 71 -2.21 30.15 -3.76
C GLU A 71 -2.79 28.85 -3.17
N GLU A 72 -2.65 28.64 -1.87
CA GLU A 72 -3.20 27.46 -1.17
C GLU A 72 -4.74 27.49 -1.12
N VAL A 73 -5.35 28.65 -0.98
CA VAL A 73 -6.80 28.86 -1.06
C VAL A 73 -7.32 28.63 -2.48
N GLU A 74 -6.59 29.03 -3.51
CA GLU A 74 -6.98 28.82 -4.91
C GLU A 74 -6.92 27.33 -5.29
N ILE A 75 -5.90 26.61 -4.82
CA ILE A 75 -5.78 25.15 -4.98
C ILE A 75 -6.92 24.42 -4.25
N GLN A 76 -7.31 24.86 -3.06
CA GLN A 76 -8.44 24.28 -2.33
C GLN A 76 -9.77 24.55 -3.03
N LEU A 77 -9.95 25.73 -3.60
CA LEU A 77 -11.16 26.09 -4.35
C LEU A 77 -11.31 25.26 -5.63
N GLU A 78 -10.21 25.04 -6.36
CA GLU A 78 -10.18 24.15 -7.53
C GLU A 78 -10.49 22.69 -7.16
N THR A 79 -9.98 22.22 -6.02
CA THR A 79 -10.24 20.90 -5.50
C THR A 79 -11.70 20.72 -5.10
N GLN A 80 -12.31 21.72 -4.47
CA GLN A 80 -13.74 21.71 -4.15
C GLN A 80 -14.62 21.74 -5.41
N LYS A 81 -14.26 22.51 -6.44
CA LYS A 81 -14.96 22.51 -7.73
C LYS A 81 -14.91 21.13 -8.41
N LYS A 82 -13.76 20.43 -8.33
CA LYS A 82 -13.62 19.06 -8.84
C LYS A 82 -14.50 18.07 -8.08
N LEU A 83 -14.53 18.17 -6.75
CA LEU A 83 -15.38 17.35 -5.90
C LEU A 83 -16.87 17.56 -6.18
N LEU A 84 -17.32 18.80 -6.36
CA LEU A 84 -18.70 19.11 -6.72
C LEU A 84 -19.09 18.52 -8.08
N LYS A 85 -18.21 18.59 -9.09
CA LYS A 85 -18.43 17.93 -10.39
C LYS A 85 -18.51 16.40 -10.27
N GLN A 86 -17.71 15.81 -9.38
CA GLN A 86 -17.79 14.37 -9.11
C GLN A 86 -19.10 13.98 -8.41
N ILE A 87 -19.55 14.75 -7.43
CA ILE A 87 -20.83 14.54 -6.75
C ILE A 87 -22.00 14.66 -7.73
N GLU A 88 -21.99 15.64 -8.62
CA GLU A 88 -23.00 15.81 -9.67
C GLU A 88 -23.00 14.63 -10.66
N SER A 89 -21.83 14.15 -11.07
CA SER A 89 -21.71 12.98 -11.94
C SER A 89 -22.20 11.70 -11.27
N HIS A 90 -21.93 11.51 -9.97
CA HIS A 90 -22.45 10.40 -9.18
C HIS A 90 -23.96 10.49 -8.97
N ARG A 91 -24.49 11.68 -8.75
CA ARG A 91 -25.95 11.90 -8.62
C ARG A 91 -26.67 11.59 -9.93
N PHE A 92 -26.10 11.97 -11.07
CA PHE A 92 -26.64 11.63 -12.39
C PHE A 92 -26.57 10.13 -12.69
N ALA A 93 -25.48 9.47 -12.31
CA ALA A 93 -25.34 8.01 -12.45
C ALA A 93 -26.34 7.25 -11.56
N TRP A 94 -26.62 7.74 -10.35
CA TRP A 94 -27.55 7.11 -9.40
C TRP A 94 -29.01 7.29 -9.81
N SER A 95 -29.39 8.44 -10.40
CA SER A 95 -30.72 8.63 -10.96
C SER A 95 -30.98 7.69 -12.14
N LYS A 96 -29.98 7.52 -13.00
CA LYS A 96 -30.05 6.59 -14.14
C LYS A 96 -30.13 5.11 -13.71
N TRP A 97 -29.51 4.76 -12.58
CA TRP A 97 -29.57 3.40 -12.02
C TRP A 97 -30.93 3.08 -11.43
N ASN A 98 -31.59 4.04 -10.77
CA ASN A 98 -32.95 3.90 -10.25
C ASN A 98 -34.01 3.76 -11.36
N ASP A 99 -33.83 4.42 -12.52
CA ASP A 99 -34.74 4.31 -13.67
C ASP A 99 -34.57 2.97 -14.41
N VAL A 100 -33.37 2.40 -14.44
CA VAL A 100 -33.10 1.06 -15.01
C VAL A 100 -33.62 -0.04 -14.05
N GLY A 101 -33.53 0.17 -12.75
CA GLY A 101 -34.06 -0.75 -11.74
C GLY A 101 -35.60 -0.84 -11.79
N LYS A 102 -36.30 0.29 -11.99
CA LYS A 102 -37.76 0.32 -12.18
C LYS A 102 -38.20 -0.40 -13.45
N ARG A 103 -37.53 -0.19 -14.60
CA ARG A 103 -37.86 -0.90 -15.86
C ARG A 103 -37.62 -2.40 -15.80
N LYS A 104 -36.65 -2.88 -15.00
CA LYS A 104 -36.43 -4.33 -14.80
C LYS A 104 -37.50 -4.98 -13.91
N MET A 105 -38.06 -4.26 -12.94
CA MET A 105 -39.16 -4.76 -12.14
C MET A 105 -40.47 -4.89 -12.98
N ASP A 106 -40.79 -3.91 -13.81
CA ASP A 106 -41.98 -3.96 -14.69
C ASP A 106 -41.91 -5.09 -15.73
N VAL A 107 -40.69 -5.42 -16.24
CA VAL A 107 -40.51 -6.52 -17.19
C VAL A 107 -40.55 -7.90 -16.50
N SER A 108 -40.11 -8.01 -15.23
CA SER A 108 -40.19 -9.27 -14.49
C SER A 108 -41.63 -9.61 -14.05
N GLU A 109 -42.47 -8.62 -13.79
CA GLU A 109 -43.92 -8.85 -13.51
C GLU A 109 -44.68 -9.25 -14.75
N GLN A 110 -44.40 -8.72 -15.95
CA GLN A 110 -45.03 -9.14 -17.19
C GLN A 110 -44.64 -10.57 -17.62
N VAL A 111 -43.40 -11.00 -17.38
CA VAL A 111 -42.95 -12.36 -17.71
C VAL A 111 -43.54 -13.41 -16.77
N GLN A 112 -43.87 -13.07 -15.53
CA GLN A 112 -44.54 -14.01 -14.62
C GLN A 112 -46.04 -14.20 -14.93
N LEU A 113 -46.71 -13.26 -15.59
CA LEU A 113 -48.12 -13.38 -15.96
C LEU A 113 -48.34 -14.17 -17.27
N GLU A 114 -47.34 -14.29 -18.15
CA GLU A 114 -47.46 -15.06 -19.39
C GLU A 114 -47.12 -16.55 -19.25
N THR A 115 -46.51 -16.99 -18.12
CA THR A 115 -46.07 -18.39 -17.93
C THR A 115 -47.11 -19.30 -17.29
N ILE A 116 -48.33 -18.81 -16.97
CA ILE A 116 -49.36 -19.58 -16.27
C ILE A 116 -50.39 -20.27 -17.24
N HIS A 117 -50.28 -20.09 -18.54
CA HIS A 117 -51.26 -20.65 -19.51
C HIS A 117 -50.63 -21.45 -20.64
N GLN A 118 -49.95 -22.59 -20.35
CA GLN A 118 -49.76 -23.68 -21.33
C GLN A 118 -49.72 -25.06 -20.64
N PRO A 119 -50.44 -26.10 -21.18
CA PRO A 119 -50.45 -27.45 -20.60
C PRO A 119 -49.21 -28.26 -21.00
N PRO A 120 -48.81 -29.29 -20.23
CA PRO A 120 -47.56 -30.02 -20.41
C PRO A 120 -47.56 -30.93 -21.64
N LYS A 121 -46.54 -30.85 -22.47
CA LYS A 121 -46.27 -31.79 -23.56
C LYS A 121 -45.39 -32.94 -23.10
N THR A 122 -45.88 -34.14 -23.40
CA THR A 122 -45.36 -35.48 -23.16
C THR A 122 -43.91 -35.70 -23.66
N LEU A 123 -43.07 -36.27 -22.80
CA LEU A 123 -41.73 -36.76 -23.10
C LEU A 123 -41.77 -38.15 -23.74
N ILE A 124 -41.12 -38.33 -24.87
CA ILE A 124 -40.83 -39.62 -25.52
C ILE A 124 -39.38 -40.01 -25.17
N PRO A 125 -39.09 -41.26 -24.77
CA PRO A 125 -37.73 -41.67 -24.41
C PRO A 125 -36.93 -42.14 -25.64
N VAL A 126 -35.70 -41.62 -25.79
CA VAL A 126 -34.72 -42.12 -26.75
C VAL A 126 -33.86 -43.20 -26.07
N LYS A 127 -33.85 -44.39 -26.70
CA LYS A 127 -32.98 -45.51 -26.33
C LYS A 127 -31.60 -45.31 -26.96
N GLU A 128 -30.58 -45.32 -26.16
CA GLU A 128 -29.19 -45.48 -26.61
C GLU A 128 -28.74 -46.93 -26.36
N LYS A 129 -28.15 -47.54 -27.42
CA LYS A 129 -27.57 -48.88 -27.40
C LYS A 129 -26.18 -48.83 -26.82
N VAL A 130 -25.93 -49.69 -25.85
CA VAL A 130 -24.62 -50.05 -25.31
C VAL A 130 -24.12 -51.29 -26.06
N ASP A 131 -23.00 -51.19 -26.73
CA ASP A 131 -22.23 -52.36 -27.23
C ASP A 131 -21.10 -52.71 -26.24
N THR A 132 -21.29 -53.87 -25.64
CA THR A 132 -20.32 -54.53 -24.74
C THR A 132 -19.33 -55.33 -25.56
N LYS A 133 -18.04 -55.19 -25.31
CA LYS A 133 -17.01 -56.23 -25.57
C LYS A 133 -16.15 -56.42 -24.34
N GLU A 134 -16.42 -57.55 -23.69
CA GLU A 134 -15.54 -58.20 -22.71
C GLU A 134 -14.21 -58.66 -23.33
N GLN A 135 -13.11 -58.45 -22.63
CA GLN A 135 -12.01 -59.40 -22.65
C GLN A 135 -11.38 -59.47 -21.27
N THR A 136 -11.56 -60.64 -20.66
CA THR A 136 -10.99 -61.19 -19.45
C THR A 136 -9.50 -61.44 -19.61
N LEU A 137 -8.68 -61.10 -18.62
CA LEU A 137 -7.59 -61.99 -18.13
C LEU A 137 -7.22 -61.69 -16.68
N THR A 138 -7.17 -62.75 -15.95
CA THR A 138 -6.96 -62.98 -14.53
C THR A 138 -5.48 -62.92 -14.14
N LYS A 139 -5.08 -62.44 -13.03
CA LYS A 139 -4.89 -62.89 -11.64
C LYS A 139 -3.77 -62.12 -10.90
N PRO A 140 -3.61 -62.26 -9.59
CA PRO A 140 -3.27 -61.14 -8.71
C PRO A 140 -1.82 -61.19 -8.22
N PHE A 141 -1.31 -60.04 -7.74
CA PHE A 141 -0.11 -60.05 -6.92
C PHE A 141 -0.33 -59.32 -5.60
N THR A 142 0.06 -59.99 -4.59
CA THR A 142 -0.14 -59.82 -3.16
C THR A 142 0.65 -58.59 -2.62
N SER A 143 0.03 -57.94 -1.68
CA SER A 143 0.52 -56.93 -0.74
C SER A 143 1.89 -57.13 -0.14
N VAL A 144 2.68 -56.08 -0.01
CA VAL A 144 3.53 -55.85 1.16
C VAL A 144 3.55 -54.35 1.44
N ILE A 145 3.01 -53.95 2.57
CA ILE A 145 3.17 -52.64 3.19
C ILE A 145 4.48 -52.70 4.01
N PRO A 146 5.32 -51.70 4.01
CA PRO A 146 6.15 -51.40 5.16
C PRO A 146 5.76 -50.07 5.79
N ASP A 147 5.40 -50.15 7.05
CA ASP A 147 5.37 -49.04 7.99
C ASP A 147 6.71 -48.29 7.97
N SER A 148 6.66 -46.97 7.90
CA SER A 148 7.79 -46.14 8.26
C SER A 148 7.42 -45.12 9.32
N HIS A 149 7.94 -45.36 10.49
CA HIS A 149 7.93 -44.52 11.65
C HIS A 149 8.42 -43.08 11.38
N HIS A 150 7.68 -42.12 11.88
CA HIS A 150 8.16 -40.76 12.16
C HIS A 150 9.39 -40.82 13.10
N GLN A 151 10.52 -40.35 12.64
CA GLN A 151 11.62 -39.94 13.52
C GLN A 151 11.80 -38.42 13.44
N SER A 152 11.40 -37.78 14.53
CA SER A 152 11.75 -36.41 14.87
C SER A 152 13.23 -36.38 15.28
N ASN A 153 14.08 -35.75 14.47
CA ASN A 153 15.47 -35.49 14.85
C ASN A 153 15.57 -34.20 15.65
N VAL A 154 15.65 -34.37 16.97
CA VAL A 154 16.13 -33.37 17.92
C VAL A 154 17.65 -33.27 17.77
N LEU A 155 18.13 -32.11 17.32
CA LEU A 155 19.57 -31.80 17.28
C LEU A 155 20.06 -31.56 18.71
N LYS A 156 20.75 -32.52 19.28
CA LYS A 156 21.60 -32.37 20.47
C LYS A 156 22.92 -31.72 20.05
N ALA A 157 23.23 -30.59 20.67
CA ALA A 157 24.55 -29.98 20.60
C ALA A 157 25.58 -30.90 21.30
N VAL A 158 26.55 -31.37 20.55
CA VAL A 158 27.78 -32.04 21.08
C VAL A 158 28.94 -31.08 20.82
N SER A 159 29.46 -30.50 21.90
CA SER A 159 30.75 -29.81 21.93
C SER A 159 31.88 -30.83 21.89
N LEU A 160 32.76 -30.78 20.89
CA LEU A 160 34.09 -31.37 20.92
C LEU A 160 35.06 -30.61 20.00
N GLY A 161 36.22 -30.35 20.55
CA GLY A 161 37.26 -29.45 20.17
C GLY A 161 37.98 -29.65 18.86
N ASN A 162 38.66 -28.58 18.50
CA ASN A 162 39.86 -28.40 17.65
C ASN A 162 40.02 -29.25 16.39
N GLY A 163 39.93 -28.58 15.24
CA GLY A 163 40.67 -28.94 14.06
C GLY A 163 39.84 -28.92 12.77
N PHE A 164 40.18 -28.00 11.86
CA PHE A 164 39.72 -27.93 10.48
C PHE A 164 38.24 -27.67 10.27
N THR A 165 37.83 -26.42 10.39
CA THR A 165 36.58 -25.93 9.80
C THR A 165 36.78 -25.72 8.30
N THR A 166 36.58 -26.76 7.49
CA THR A 166 36.05 -26.54 6.15
C THR A 166 34.62 -26.06 6.33
N SER A 167 34.43 -24.77 6.32
CA SER A 167 33.11 -24.18 6.16
C SER A 167 32.52 -24.72 4.86
N LEU A 168 31.62 -25.69 4.96
CA LEU A 168 30.68 -26.01 3.92
C LEU A 168 29.80 -24.74 3.83
N ALA A 169 30.22 -23.77 2.98
CA ALA A 169 29.42 -22.63 2.64
C ALA A 169 28.08 -23.16 2.15
N SER A 170 27.01 -22.90 2.91
CA SER A 170 25.66 -23.16 2.43
C SER A 170 25.55 -22.55 1.03
N PRO A 171 24.98 -23.28 0.03
CA PRO A 171 24.92 -22.78 -1.33
C PRO A 171 24.31 -21.38 -1.31
N GLU A 172 25.03 -20.40 -1.89
CA GLU A 172 24.55 -19.03 -1.94
C GLU A 172 23.22 -18.98 -2.70
N VAL A 173 22.19 -18.48 -2.04
CA VAL A 173 20.84 -18.39 -2.61
C VAL A 173 20.82 -17.37 -3.74
N ILE A 174 20.29 -17.78 -4.90
CA ILE A 174 20.01 -16.88 -6.02
C ILE A 174 18.70 -16.17 -5.74
N ILE A 175 18.69 -14.84 -5.81
CA ILE A 175 17.52 -13.98 -5.61
C ILE A 175 17.32 -13.13 -6.87
N PRO A 176 16.58 -13.62 -7.87
CA PRO A 176 16.31 -12.86 -9.07
C PRO A 176 15.47 -11.62 -8.79
N ILE A 177 15.71 -10.58 -9.59
CA ILE A 177 14.93 -9.34 -9.60
C ILE A 177 14.07 -9.35 -10.86
N LEU A 178 12.74 -9.41 -10.67
CA LEU A 178 11.77 -9.28 -11.76
C LEU A 178 11.33 -7.83 -11.86
N VAL A 179 11.66 -7.17 -12.97
CA VAL A 179 11.19 -5.82 -13.28
C VAL A 179 9.97 -5.90 -14.16
N ILE A 180 8.84 -5.38 -13.71
CA ILE A 180 7.58 -5.30 -14.46
C ILE A 180 7.54 -3.99 -15.22
N ALA A 181 7.58 -4.03 -16.55
CA ALA A 181 7.63 -2.86 -17.42
C ALA A 181 6.53 -2.89 -18.51
N CYS A 182 6.16 -1.74 -19.04
CA CYS A 182 5.18 -1.60 -20.11
C CYS A 182 5.68 -0.61 -21.19
N ASP A 183 5.24 0.66 -21.13
CA ASP A 183 5.45 1.68 -22.16
C ASP A 183 6.29 2.89 -21.69
N ARG A 184 7.02 2.73 -20.59
CA ARG A 184 7.80 3.82 -20.01
C ARG A 184 9.30 3.67 -20.28
N VAL A 185 9.85 4.55 -21.12
CA VAL A 185 11.32 4.65 -21.32
C VAL A 185 12.06 5.02 -20.04
N THR A 186 11.36 5.58 -19.04
CA THR A 186 11.90 5.90 -17.71
C THR A 186 12.26 4.67 -16.89
N VAL A 187 11.92 3.45 -17.33
CA VAL A 187 12.45 2.18 -16.80
C VAL A 187 13.97 2.19 -16.73
N LYS A 188 14.63 2.96 -17.61
CA LYS A 188 16.08 3.21 -17.56
C LYS A 188 16.56 3.64 -16.16
N ARG A 189 15.82 4.52 -15.49
CA ARG A 189 16.20 5.00 -14.15
C ARG A 189 16.17 3.88 -13.11
N SER A 190 15.18 2.99 -13.16
CA SER A 190 15.11 1.81 -12.29
C SER A 190 16.26 0.84 -12.57
N LEU A 191 16.51 0.55 -13.87
CA LEU A 191 17.55 -0.39 -14.29
C LEU A 191 18.97 0.13 -13.95
N ASP A 192 19.23 1.41 -14.19
CA ASP A 192 20.53 2.03 -13.85
C ASP A 192 20.84 1.85 -12.35
N ARG A 193 19.87 2.06 -11.45
CA ARG A 193 20.06 1.89 -10.01
C ARG A 193 20.18 0.43 -9.59
N LEU A 194 19.38 -0.46 -10.17
CA LEU A 194 19.49 -1.89 -9.91
C LEU A 194 20.87 -2.41 -10.31
N ILE A 195 21.38 -2.07 -11.50
CA ILE A 195 22.69 -2.50 -11.97
C ILE A 195 23.81 -1.84 -11.15
N GLN A 196 23.68 -0.56 -10.80
CA GLN A 196 24.67 0.16 -9.99
C GLN A 196 24.90 -0.48 -8.61
N TYR A 197 23.83 -0.94 -7.97
CA TYR A 197 23.92 -1.47 -6.60
C TYR A 197 23.97 -3.00 -6.54
N ARG A 198 23.83 -3.69 -7.67
CA ARG A 198 23.87 -5.15 -7.75
C ARG A 198 25.25 -5.70 -7.41
N PRO A 199 25.38 -6.51 -6.34
CA PRO A 199 26.70 -7.00 -5.92
C PRO A 199 27.26 -8.12 -6.82
N SER A 200 26.38 -8.96 -7.42
CA SER A 200 26.75 -10.06 -8.32
C SER A 200 25.59 -10.33 -9.31
N PRO A 201 25.87 -10.35 -10.64
CA PRO A 201 24.88 -10.75 -11.63
C PRO A 201 24.39 -12.19 -11.49
N GLU A 202 25.24 -13.10 -11.00
CA GLU A 202 24.94 -14.52 -10.84
C GLU A 202 23.98 -14.75 -9.67
N LEU A 203 24.18 -14.02 -8.55
CA LEU A 203 23.33 -14.15 -7.37
C LEU A 203 22.02 -13.35 -7.50
N TYR A 204 22.04 -12.28 -8.29
CA TYR A 204 20.90 -11.41 -8.50
C TYR A 204 20.66 -11.17 -10.00
N PRO A 205 20.26 -12.21 -10.75
CA PRO A 205 19.90 -12.03 -12.16
C PRO A 205 18.70 -11.08 -12.27
N ILE A 206 18.79 -10.11 -13.19
CA ILE A 206 17.71 -9.18 -13.48
C ILE A 206 16.93 -9.69 -14.69
N ILE A 207 15.63 -9.90 -14.52
CA ILE A 207 14.68 -10.28 -15.55
C ILE A 207 13.72 -9.12 -15.76
N VAL A 208 13.72 -8.52 -16.93
CA VAL A 208 12.76 -7.46 -17.28
C VAL A 208 11.65 -8.07 -18.09
N SER A 209 10.44 -8.07 -17.54
CA SER A 209 9.24 -8.52 -18.22
C SER A 209 8.51 -7.31 -18.78
N GLN A 210 8.39 -7.22 -20.10
CA GLN A 210 7.73 -6.13 -20.80
C GLN A 210 6.35 -6.54 -21.33
N ASP A 211 5.31 -5.78 -21.00
CA ASP A 211 3.99 -5.80 -21.63
C ASP A 211 3.88 -4.64 -22.65
N CYS A 212 2.72 -4.47 -23.26
CA CYS A 212 2.31 -3.34 -24.11
C CYS A 212 2.97 -3.25 -25.48
N GLY A 213 4.04 -3.98 -25.79
CA GLY A 213 4.70 -3.99 -27.09
C GLY A 213 5.33 -2.66 -27.50
N HIS A 214 5.71 -1.79 -26.55
CA HIS A 214 6.27 -0.46 -26.82
C HIS A 214 7.73 -0.55 -27.27
N ALA A 215 7.99 -0.27 -28.55
CA ALA A 215 9.30 -0.46 -29.17
C ALA A 215 10.42 0.38 -28.56
N GLU A 216 10.14 1.64 -28.19
CA GLU A 216 11.13 2.52 -27.57
C GLU A 216 11.57 1.99 -26.21
N THR A 217 10.61 1.50 -25.38
CA THR A 217 10.93 0.86 -24.10
C THR A 217 11.73 -0.42 -24.32
N ALA A 218 11.36 -1.26 -25.30
CA ALA A 218 12.12 -2.45 -25.66
C ALA A 218 13.57 -2.11 -26.08
N SER A 219 13.77 -1.04 -26.86
CA SER A 219 15.10 -0.55 -27.25
C SER A 219 15.93 -0.11 -26.04
N VAL A 220 15.32 0.61 -25.08
CA VAL A 220 15.98 1.00 -23.84
C VAL A 220 16.39 -0.23 -23.02
N ILE A 221 15.52 -1.21 -22.86
CA ILE A 221 15.82 -2.46 -22.15
C ILE A 221 16.93 -3.23 -22.87
N GLY A 222 16.83 -3.37 -24.21
CA GLY A 222 17.83 -4.06 -25.03
C GLY A 222 19.23 -3.42 -25.00
N SER A 223 19.33 -2.12 -24.69
CA SER A 223 20.61 -1.42 -24.59
C SER A 223 21.51 -1.91 -23.45
N TYR A 224 20.97 -2.65 -22.48
CA TYR A 224 21.75 -3.23 -21.37
C TYR A 224 22.45 -4.55 -21.74
N GLY A 225 22.13 -5.14 -22.91
CA GLY A 225 22.77 -6.34 -23.41
C GLY A 225 22.66 -7.52 -22.43
N ASN A 226 23.79 -8.15 -22.14
CA ASN A 226 23.87 -9.34 -21.28
C ASN A 226 23.75 -9.04 -19.77
N GLN A 227 23.58 -7.79 -19.37
CA GLN A 227 23.41 -7.45 -17.96
C GLN A 227 22.05 -7.85 -17.39
N LEU A 228 21.07 -8.12 -18.25
CA LEU A 228 19.73 -8.54 -17.87
C LEU A 228 19.11 -9.48 -18.92
N THR A 229 18.06 -10.18 -18.54
CA THR A 229 17.23 -10.98 -19.44
C THR A 229 15.95 -10.22 -19.74
N HIS A 230 15.69 -9.96 -21.03
CA HIS A 230 14.45 -9.31 -21.48
C HIS A 230 13.46 -10.37 -21.96
N ILE A 231 12.28 -10.42 -21.37
CA ILE A 231 11.16 -11.26 -21.79
C ILE A 231 9.94 -10.39 -22.10
N SER A 232 9.17 -10.78 -23.11
CA SER A 232 7.99 -10.02 -23.56
C SER A 232 6.72 -10.84 -23.35
N GLN A 233 5.68 -10.20 -22.81
CA GLN A 233 4.34 -10.76 -22.71
C GLN A 233 3.81 -11.11 -24.09
N PRO A 234 3.49 -12.40 -24.38
CA PRO A 234 3.09 -12.81 -25.72
C PRO A 234 1.66 -12.40 -26.08
N ASP A 235 0.78 -12.27 -25.10
CA ASP A 235 -0.62 -11.89 -25.32
C ASP A 235 -0.83 -10.40 -25.04
N LEU A 236 -0.84 -9.60 -26.11
CA LEU A 236 -1.09 -8.16 -26.07
C LEU A 236 -2.54 -7.81 -26.42
N THR A 237 -3.40 -8.79 -26.58
CA THR A 237 -4.80 -8.57 -26.96
C THR A 237 -5.57 -7.79 -25.91
N ASP A 238 -6.59 -7.05 -26.34
CA ASP A 238 -7.45 -6.34 -25.44
C ASP A 238 -8.33 -7.32 -24.64
N ILE A 239 -8.37 -7.08 -23.33
CA ILE A 239 -9.19 -7.86 -22.42
C ILE A 239 -10.63 -7.34 -22.46
N ARG A 240 -11.58 -8.24 -22.76
CA ARG A 240 -13.01 -7.90 -22.72
C ARG A 240 -13.45 -7.71 -21.29
N VAL A 241 -13.82 -6.48 -20.95
CA VAL A 241 -14.34 -6.12 -19.63
C VAL A 241 -15.78 -5.62 -19.74
N ARG A 242 -16.52 -5.69 -18.63
CA ARG A 242 -17.86 -5.11 -18.58
C ARG A 242 -17.80 -3.60 -18.87
N PRO A 243 -18.87 -2.99 -19.44
CA PRO A 243 -18.86 -1.57 -19.80
C PRO A 243 -18.48 -0.64 -18.64
N GLU A 244 -18.95 -0.94 -17.42
CA GLU A 244 -18.62 -0.21 -16.18
C GLU A 244 -17.15 -0.32 -15.78
N HIS A 245 -16.45 -1.39 -16.20
CA HIS A 245 -15.04 -1.63 -15.91
C HIS A 245 -14.09 -1.13 -17.00
N ARG A 246 -14.60 -0.58 -18.12
CA ARG A 246 -13.77 -0.13 -19.26
C ARG A 246 -12.65 0.84 -18.83
N LYS A 247 -12.94 1.74 -17.91
CA LYS A 247 -11.95 2.68 -17.34
C LYS A 247 -10.86 2.00 -16.48
N PHE A 248 -11.06 0.75 -16.11
CA PHE A 248 -10.13 -0.03 -15.29
C PHE A 248 -9.37 -1.09 -16.10
N GLN A 249 -9.49 -1.08 -17.44
CA GLN A 249 -8.88 -2.09 -18.33
C GLN A 249 -7.36 -2.26 -18.07
N GLY A 250 -6.66 -1.18 -17.70
CA GLY A 250 -5.24 -1.24 -17.35
C GLY A 250 -4.95 -2.15 -16.15
N TYR A 251 -5.82 -2.19 -15.13
CA TYR A 251 -5.66 -3.10 -13.99
C TYR A 251 -5.82 -4.57 -14.38
N TYR A 252 -6.65 -4.87 -15.40
CA TYR A 252 -6.77 -6.22 -15.96
C TYR A 252 -5.50 -6.63 -16.70
N LYS A 253 -4.95 -5.75 -17.54
CA LYS A 253 -3.69 -6.00 -18.27
C LYS A 253 -2.55 -6.22 -17.27
N ILE A 254 -2.41 -5.38 -16.24
CA ILE A 254 -1.39 -5.53 -15.19
C ILE A 254 -1.54 -6.88 -14.48
N ALA A 255 -2.75 -7.29 -14.09
CA ALA A 255 -2.94 -8.57 -13.41
C ALA A 255 -2.56 -9.76 -14.29
N ARG A 256 -2.91 -9.75 -15.59
CA ARG A 256 -2.49 -10.73 -16.58
C ARG A 256 -0.96 -10.76 -16.74
N HIS A 257 -0.34 -9.61 -16.83
CA HIS A 257 1.12 -9.49 -16.98
C HIS A 257 1.86 -10.05 -15.75
N TYR A 258 1.45 -9.68 -14.54
CA TYR A 258 2.01 -10.23 -13.29
C TYR A 258 1.91 -11.75 -13.24
N HIS A 259 0.74 -12.31 -13.58
CA HIS A 259 0.53 -13.76 -13.62
C HIS A 259 1.50 -14.46 -14.57
N TRP A 260 1.60 -13.96 -15.79
CA TRP A 260 2.50 -14.51 -16.81
C TRP A 260 3.97 -14.38 -16.39
N ALA A 261 4.40 -13.20 -15.94
CA ALA A 261 5.78 -12.92 -15.58
C ALA A 261 6.25 -13.76 -14.39
N LEU A 262 5.40 -13.93 -13.36
CA LEU A 262 5.70 -14.77 -12.21
C LEU A 262 5.78 -16.25 -12.61
N ASN A 263 4.92 -16.72 -13.52
CA ASN A 263 5.03 -18.06 -14.07
C ASN A 263 6.33 -18.28 -14.87
N GLN A 264 6.82 -17.26 -15.60
CA GLN A 264 8.14 -17.35 -16.25
C GLN A 264 9.24 -17.52 -15.19
N VAL A 265 9.25 -16.72 -14.14
CA VAL A 265 10.28 -16.80 -13.09
C VAL A 265 10.24 -18.12 -12.35
N PHE A 266 9.09 -18.54 -11.85
CA PHE A 266 8.98 -19.70 -10.97
C PHE A 266 8.96 -21.04 -11.71
N ASN A 267 8.32 -21.11 -12.88
CA ASN A 267 8.11 -22.36 -13.59
C ASN A 267 9.10 -22.52 -14.76
N THR A 268 9.37 -21.48 -15.55
CA THR A 268 10.29 -21.58 -16.71
C THR A 268 11.75 -21.43 -16.26
N PHE A 269 12.07 -20.44 -15.43
CA PHE A 269 13.42 -20.26 -14.91
C PHE A 269 13.68 -21.03 -13.60
N SER A 270 12.68 -21.75 -13.08
CA SER A 270 12.78 -22.66 -11.92
C SER A 270 13.37 -21.99 -10.67
N GLN A 271 13.00 -20.72 -10.41
CA GLN A 271 13.48 -19.99 -9.25
C GLN A 271 12.68 -20.33 -8.00
N SER A 272 13.31 -20.30 -6.81
CA SER A 272 12.65 -20.56 -5.52
C SER A 272 12.10 -19.30 -4.86
N THR A 273 12.57 -18.14 -5.28
CA THR A 273 12.17 -16.82 -4.78
C THR A 273 12.34 -15.76 -5.85
N VAL A 274 11.73 -14.60 -5.67
CA VAL A 274 11.90 -13.45 -6.55
C VAL A 274 11.66 -12.15 -5.78
N VAL A 275 12.37 -11.08 -6.12
CA VAL A 275 12.03 -9.72 -5.73
C VAL A 275 11.40 -9.02 -6.93
N ILE A 276 10.19 -8.50 -6.76
CA ILE A 276 9.42 -7.84 -7.81
C ILE A 276 9.58 -6.32 -7.66
N VAL A 277 9.95 -5.65 -8.76
CA VAL A 277 10.13 -4.20 -8.87
C VAL A 277 9.32 -3.69 -10.06
N GLU A 278 8.66 -2.55 -9.95
CA GLU A 278 7.95 -1.91 -11.07
C GLU A 278 8.87 -0.91 -11.79
N ASP A 279 8.56 -0.60 -13.05
CA ASP A 279 9.39 0.22 -13.96
C ASP A 279 9.55 1.69 -13.52
N ASP A 280 8.86 2.10 -12.47
CA ASP A 280 8.91 3.44 -11.88
C ASP A 280 9.43 3.46 -10.43
N LEU A 281 10.13 2.41 -10.01
CA LEU A 281 10.75 2.35 -8.69
C LEU A 281 12.27 2.59 -8.78
N GLU A 282 12.78 3.46 -7.92
CA GLU A 282 14.20 3.62 -7.64
C GLU A 282 14.55 2.91 -6.34
N VAL A 283 15.70 2.20 -6.30
CA VAL A 283 16.12 1.39 -5.16
C VAL A 283 17.24 2.05 -4.36
N ALA A 284 17.31 1.74 -3.06
CA ALA A 284 18.36 2.20 -2.15
C ALA A 284 19.68 1.43 -2.34
N PRO A 285 20.83 1.99 -1.86
CA PRO A 285 22.13 1.33 -1.97
C PRO A 285 22.22 -0.04 -1.30
N ASP A 286 21.47 -0.26 -0.24
CA ASP A 286 21.40 -1.51 0.53
C ASP A 286 20.22 -2.42 0.15
N PHE A 287 19.60 -2.21 -1.00
CA PHE A 287 18.42 -2.96 -1.46
C PHE A 287 18.66 -4.46 -1.53
N PHE A 288 19.74 -4.91 -2.13
CA PHE A 288 20.08 -6.33 -2.27
C PHE A 288 20.46 -6.97 -0.92
N GLU A 289 21.23 -6.24 -0.12
CA GLU A 289 21.61 -6.63 1.24
C GLU A 289 20.39 -6.83 2.13
N TYR A 290 19.40 -5.94 2.04
CA TYR A 290 18.14 -6.00 2.75
C TYR A 290 17.38 -7.29 2.46
N PHE A 291 17.19 -7.65 1.19
CA PHE A 291 16.48 -8.87 0.81
C PHE A 291 17.29 -10.12 1.13
N ARG A 292 18.62 -10.10 0.96
CA ARG A 292 19.48 -11.22 1.32
C ARG A 292 19.37 -11.58 2.80
N ALA A 293 19.43 -10.58 3.65
CA ALA A 293 19.35 -10.77 5.10
C ALA A 293 17.97 -11.25 5.57
N LEU A 294 16.91 -10.85 4.89
CA LEU A 294 15.53 -11.18 5.28
C LEU A 294 14.99 -12.44 4.63
N TYR A 295 15.62 -12.97 3.58
CA TYR A 295 15.22 -14.23 2.96
C TYR A 295 15.17 -15.41 3.95
N PRO A 296 16.19 -15.66 4.80
CA PRO A 296 16.13 -16.74 5.79
C PRO A 296 15.02 -16.53 6.84
N ILE A 297 14.73 -15.27 7.24
CA ILE A 297 13.63 -14.96 8.16
C ILE A 297 12.28 -15.28 7.52
N LEU A 298 12.08 -14.86 6.26
CA LEU A 298 10.86 -15.16 5.51
C LEU A 298 10.63 -16.67 5.34
N ARG A 299 11.71 -17.45 5.13
CA ARG A 299 11.65 -18.91 5.01
C ARG A 299 11.37 -19.61 6.33
N ALA A 300 11.85 -19.07 7.45
CA ALA A 300 11.76 -19.71 8.77
C ALA A 300 10.41 -19.48 9.47
N ASP A 301 9.68 -18.39 9.13
CA ASP A 301 8.45 -17.99 9.81
C ASP A 301 7.22 -18.12 8.90
N PRO A 302 6.38 -19.17 9.07
CA PRO A 302 5.18 -19.38 8.24
C PRO A 302 4.11 -18.31 8.43
N SER A 303 4.21 -17.49 9.46
CA SER A 303 3.35 -16.30 9.64
C SER A 303 3.79 -15.09 8.81
N LEU A 304 4.89 -15.21 8.06
CA LEU A 304 5.32 -14.25 7.05
C LEU A 304 4.96 -14.75 5.65
N TRP A 305 4.64 -13.85 4.76
CA TRP A 305 4.37 -14.15 3.35
C TRP A 305 5.02 -13.18 2.36
N CYS A 306 5.59 -12.09 2.84
CA CYS A 306 6.42 -11.22 2.03
C CYS A 306 7.43 -10.42 2.86
N VAL A 307 8.46 -9.95 2.18
CA VAL A 307 9.32 -8.84 2.61
C VAL A 307 9.11 -7.71 1.64
N SER A 308 8.76 -6.52 2.11
CA SER A 308 8.58 -5.33 1.28
C SER A 308 9.67 -4.30 1.57
N ALA A 309 10.14 -3.64 0.54
CA ALA A 309 11.07 -2.51 0.61
C ALA A 309 10.40 -1.17 0.95
N TRP A 310 9.07 -1.17 1.09
CA TRP A 310 8.23 0.02 1.15
C TRP A 310 7.67 0.31 2.54
N ASN A 311 7.58 1.58 2.89
CA ASN A 311 6.86 2.07 4.07
C ASN A 311 5.82 3.10 3.62
N ASP A 312 4.53 2.76 3.66
CA ASP A 312 3.43 3.65 3.25
C ASP A 312 3.42 4.98 4.04
N ASN A 313 3.85 4.96 5.30
CA ASN A 313 4.01 6.14 6.14
C ASN A 313 5.48 6.63 6.19
N GLY A 314 6.24 6.41 5.13
CA GLY A 314 7.69 6.65 5.05
C GLY A 314 8.12 8.10 4.83
N ARG A 315 7.30 9.12 5.16
CA ARG A 315 7.66 10.55 5.04
C ARG A 315 8.67 10.93 6.12
N ASP A 316 9.54 11.90 5.84
CA ASP A 316 10.56 12.38 6.79
C ASP A 316 10.01 12.71 8.18
N ALA A 317 8.84 13.33 8.26
CA ALA A 317 8.22 13.71 9.53
C ALA A 317 7.67 12.50 10.34
N LEU A 318 7.52 11.33 9.72
CA LEU A 318 6.88 10.15 10.31
C LEU A 318 7.86 9.00 10.59
N VAL A 319 9.10 9.09 10.14
CA VAL A 319 10.15 8.08 10.31
C VAL A 319 11.32 8.63 11.11
N ASP A 320 12.09 7.74 11.73
CA ASP A 320 13.32 8.11 12.43
C ASP A 320 14.52 7.96 11.49
N PRO A 321 15.09 9.07 10.98
CA PRO A 321 16.19 9.00 10.03
C PRO A 321 17.47 8.38 10.61
N SER A 322 17.62 8.35 11.94
CA SER A 322 18.76 7.71 12.62
C SER A 322 18.59 6.19 12.76
N LYS A 323 17.44 5.63 12.38
CA LYS A 323 17.08 4.23 12.56
C LYS A 323 16.90 3.50 11.22
N ALA A 324 17.80 3.73 10.27
CA ALA A 324 17.77 3.05 8.96
C ALA A 324 17.81 1.51 9.09
N HIS A 325 18.40 0.97 10.17
CA HIS A 325 18.46 -0.46 10.48
C HIS A 325 17.17 -1.04 11.08
N LEU A 326 16.21 -0.20 11.45
CA LEU A 326 15.00 -0.66 12.15
C LEU A 326 14.01 -1.26 11.17
N LEU A 327 13.53 -2.47 11.48
CA LEU A 327 12.56 -3.23 10.68
C LEU A 327 11.33 -3.56 11.50
N HIS A 328 10.20 -3.74 10.82
CA HIS A 328 8.89 -3.93 11.43
C HIS A 328 8.12 -5.05 10.74
N ARG A 329 7.20 -5.68 11.47
CA ARG A 329 6.12 -6.47 10.88
C ARG A 329 4.96 -5.56 10.50
N THR A 330 4.20 -5.94 9.47
CA THR A 330 2.95 -5.30 9.06
C THR A 330 1.98 -6.32 8.52
N ASP A 331 0.70 -6.19 8.90
CA ASP A 331 -0.39 -7.02 8.39
C ASP A 331 -0.96 -6.47 7.07
N PHE A 332 -0.56 -5.25 6.71
CA PHE A 332 -0.87 -4.65 5.42
C PHE A 332 0.12 -5.11 4.37
N PHE A 333 -0.35 -5.61 3.22
CA PHE A 333 0.50 -5.92 2.07
C PHE A 333 0.92 -4.63 1.35
N PRO A 334 2.20 -4.19 1.43
CA PRO A 334 2.61 -2.90 0.87
C PRO A 334 2.86 -2.94 -0.65
N GLY A 335 3.39 -4.05 -1.19
CA GLY A 335 3.90 -4.11 -2.56
C GLY A 335 5.17 -3.26 -2.74
N LEU A 336 5.33 -2.60 -3.89
CA LEU A 336 6.32 -1.56 -4.23
C LEU A 336 7.79 -1.95 -3.93
N GLY A 337 8.24 -3.05 -4.53
CA GLY A 337 9.53 -3.69 -4.28
C GLY A 337 9.38 -4.74 -3.18
N TRP A 338 9.09 -5.99 -3.55
CA TRP A 338 8.76 -7.01 -2.56
C TRP A 338 9.22 -8.41 -2.96
N MET A 339 9.57 -9.20 -1.98
CA MET A 339 10.03 -10.59 -2.15
C MET A 339 8.87 -11.56 -1.97
N LEU A 340 8.81 -12.55 -2.88
CA LEU A 340 7.84 -13.64 -2.92
C LEU A 340 8.58 -14.97 -3.00
N LEU A 341 8.11 -15.98 -2.26
CA LEU A 341 8.60 -17.36 -2.34
C LEU A 341 7.75 -18.19 -3.31
N LYS A 342 8.37 -19.22 -3.92
CA LYS A 342 7.67 -20.13 -4.85
C LYS A 342 6.48 -20.83 -4.19
N GLU A 343 6.64 -21.30 -2.98
CA GLU A 343 5.59 -22.02 -2.24
C GLU A 343 4.34 -21.15 -2.06
N LEU A 344 4.53 -19.84 -1.90
CA LEU A 344 3.41 -18.90 -1.83
C LEU A 344 2.81 -18.66 -3.21
N TRP A 345 3.64 -18.56 -4.26
CA TRP A 345 3.13 -18.46 -5.63
C TRP A 345 2.27 -19.65 -6.01
N ASP A 346 2.70 -20.88 -5.66
CA ASP A 346 1.94 -22.11 -5.90
C ASP A 346 0.58 -22.12 -5.18
N GLU A 347 0.47 -21.41 -4.04
CA GLU A 347 -0.81 -21.20 -3.34
C GLU A 347 -1.70 -20.16 -4.07
N LEU A 348 -1.11 -19.09 -4.60
CA LEU A 348 -1.84 -17.93 -5.12
C LEU A 348 -2.19 -18.07 -6.60
N GLU A 349 -1.32 -18.70 -7.39
CA GLU A 349 -1.44 -18.80 -8.85
C GLU A 349 -2.78 -19.37 -9.32
N PRO A 350 -3.28 -20.52 -8.79
CA PRO A 350 -4.53 -21.13 -9.26
C PRO A 350 -5.79 -20.28 -9.05
N LYS A 351 -5.69 -19.27 -8.20
CA LYS A 351 -6.79 -18.37 -7.83
C LYS A 351 -6.48 -16.90 -8.12
N TRP A 352 -5.42 -16.64 -8.94
CA TRP A 352 -5.00 -15.28 -9.27
C TRP A 352 -6.14 -14.47 -9.91
N PRO A 353 -6.36 -13.22 -9.48
CA PRO A 353 -7.51 -12.44 -9.92
C PRO A 353 -7.31 -11.88 -11.33
N SER A 354 -8.41 -11.62 -12.01
CA SER A 354 -8.38 -10.98 -13.33
C SER A 354 -7.99 -9.50 -13.30
N ALA A 355 -8.07 -8.82 -12.14
CA ALA A 355 -7.72 -7.41 -11.97
C ALA A 355 -7.52 -7.07 -10.50
N PHE A 356 -6.92 -5.90 -10.19
CA PHE A 356 -6.73 -5.37 -8.83
C PHE A 356 -6.04 -6.38 -7.91
N TRP A 357 -4.97 -7.00 -8.41
CA TRP A 357 -4.27 -8.08 -7.72
C TRP A 357 -3.74 -7.68 -6.34
N ASP A 358 -3.33 -6.43 -6.18
CA ASP A 358 -2.81 -5.89 -4.91
C ASP A 358 -3.91 -5.73 -3.84
N ASP A 359 -5.09 -5.25 -4.21
CA ASP A 359 -6.25 -5.21 -3.30
C ASP A 359 -6.78 -6.62 -3.00
N TRP A 360 -6.71 -7.54 -3.96
CA TRP A 360 -7.04 -8.94 -3.77
C TRP A 360 -6.08 -9.61 -2.78
N MET A 361 -4.76 -9.34 -2.86
CA MET A 361 -3.77 -9.79 -1.88
C MET A 361 -4.11 -9.33 -0.44
N ARG A 362 -4.64 -8.12 -0.29
CA ARG A 362 -5.01 -7.54 1.03
C ARG A 362 -6.25 -8.17 1.67
N GLN A 363 -7.00 -9.00 0.94
CA GLN A 363 -8.20 -9.66 1.48
C GLN A 363 -7.82 -10.76 2.49
N PRO A 364 -8.65 -11.01 3.53
CA PRO A 364 -8.38 -12.01 4.56
C PRO A 364 -8.16 -13.43 4.03
N VAL A 365 -8.87 -13.80 2.94
CA VAL A 365 -8.79 -15.13 2.33
C VAL A 365 -7.38 -15.42 1.78
N GLN A 366 -6.70 -14.41 1.23
CA GLN A 366 -5.33 -14.54 0.73
C GLN A 366 -4.30 -14.29 1.84
N ARG A 367 -4.51 -13.26 2.64
CA ARG A 367 -3.60 -12.89 3.72
C ARG A 367 -3.48 -13.98 4.79
N LYS A 368 -4.58 -14.65 5.18
CA LYS A 368 -4.60 -15.75 6.17
C LYS A 368 -3.89 -15.38 7.48
N ASP A 369 -4.08 -14.16 7.95
CA ASP A 369 -3.41 -13.60 9.13
C ASP A 369 -1.87 -13.58 9.07
N ARG A 370 -1.29 -13.71 7.86
CA ARG A 370 0.14 -13.55 7.62
C ARG A 370 0.51 -12.08 7.52
N SER A 371 1.76 -11.78 7.84
CA SER A 371 2.34 -10.44 7.84
C SER A 371 3.47 -10.34 6.83
N CYS A 372 3.83 -9.11 6.46
CA CYS A 372 5.07 -8.80 5.76
C CYS A 372 6.09 -8.17 6.72
N ILE A 373 7.37 -8.22 6.36
CA ILE A 373 8.39 -7.35 6.94
C ILE A 373 8.46 -6.07 6.09
N ARG A 374 8.59 -4.91 6.76
CA ARG A 374 8.84 -3.62 6.13
C ARG A 374 9.93 -2.83 6.86
N PRO A 375 10.63 -1.91 6.21
CA PRO A 375 11.64 -1.07 6.85
C PRO A 375 11.00 0.16 7.54
N GLU A 376 11.74 0.78 8.47
CA GLU A 376 11.44 2.13 8.96
C GLU A 376 11.61 3.15 7.81
N ILE A 377 12.75 3.15 7.13
CA ILE A 377 13.02 4.00 5.96
C ILE A 377 12.96 3.12 4.71
N SER A 378 12.16 3.53 3.72
CA SER A 378 11.93 2.75 2.49
C SER A 378 13.23 2.46 1.73
N ARG A 379 13.32 1.25 1.15
CA ARG A 379 14.38 0.83 0.22
C ARG A 379 13.99 0.96 -1.24
N THR A 380 12.78 1.43 -1.47
CA THR A 380 12.28 1.86 -2.79
C THR A 380 11.56 3.20 -2.69
N ILE A 381 11.56 3.96 -3.78
CA ILE A 381 10.75 5.16 -3.96
C ILE A 381 10.16 5.15 -5.36
N THR A 382 8.89 5.53 -5.50
CA THR A 382 8.28 5.68 -6.82
C THR A 382 8.49 7.09 -7.37
N PHE A 383 8.81 7.16 -8.67
CA PHE A 383 8.84 8.40 -9.44
C PHE A 383 7.71 8.44 -10.48
N GLY A 384 6.84 7.42 -10.51
CA GLY A 384 5.74 7.28 -11.46
C GLY A 384 4.51 8.07 -11.06
N ARG A 385 4.36 9.28 -11.60
CA ARG A 385 3.15 10.09 -11.43
C ARG A 385 2.01 9.66 -12.37
N LYS A 386 2.37 9.23 -13.59
CA LYS A 386 1.41 8.78 -14.62
C LYS A 386 1.29 7.26 -14.56
N GLY A 387 0.08 6.74 -14.56
CA GLY A 387 -0.21 5.31 -14.56
C GLY A 387 -1.70 5.05 -14.45
N VAL A 388 -2.10 3.79 -14.30
CA VAL A 388 -3.51 3.38 -14.23
C VAL A 388 -4.26 3.99 -13.04
N SER A 389 -3.56 4.33 -11.96
CA SER A 389 -4.11 5.03 -10.78
C SER A 389 -4.30 6.53 -10.99
N LEU A 390 -3.90 7.07 -12.15
CA LEU A 390 -3.96 8.52 -12.49
C LEU A 390 -3.25 9.41 -11.44
N GLY A 391 -2.26 8.88 -10.72
CA GLY A 391 -1.51 9.61 -9.71
C GLY A 391 -2.30 9.92 -8.43
N GLN A 392 -3.41 9.23 -8.18
CA GLN A 392 -4.33 9.50 -7.06
C GLN A 392 -3.63 9.64 -5.70
N PHE A 393 -2.62 8.80 -5.44
CA PHE A 393 -1.87 8.83 -4.17
C PHE A 393 -0.50 9.50 -4.31
N PHE A 394 0.00 9.70 -5.53
CA PHE A 394 1.35 10.18 -5.77
C PHE A 394 1.57 11.57 -5.18
N ASP A 395 0.73 12.55 -5.56
CA ASP A 395 0.88 13.94 -5.14
C ASP A 395 0.63 14.13 -3.64
N GLN A 396 -0.25 13.32 -3.03
CA GLN A 396 -0.61 13.45 -1.62
C GLN A 396 0.33 12.69 -0.69
N TYR A 397 0.85 11.52 -1.10
CA TYR A 397 1.60 10.61 -0.22
C TYR A 397 2.93 10.15 -0.81
N LEU A 398 2.94 9.51 -2.00
CA LEU A 398 4.04 8.67 -2.41
C LEU A 398 5.33 9.44 -2.72
N ARG A 399 5.22 10.62 -3.35
CA ARG A 399 6.37 11.47 -3.70
C ARG A 399 7.16 11.99 -2.51
N TYR A 400 6.60 11.92 -1.30
CA TYR A 400 7.24 12.40 -0.07
C TYR A 400 7.87 11.29 0.75
N VAL A 401 7.79 10.05 0.30
CA VAL A 401 8.42 8.91 0.97
C VAL A 401 9.94 9.06 0.87
N ARG A 402 10.62 8.92 2.01
CA ARG A 402 12.07 8.99 2.10
C ARG A 402 12.70 7.69 1.63
N LEU A 403 13.60 7.77 0.64
CA LEU A 403 14.47 6.66 0.26
C LEU A 403 15.68 6.60 1.21
N ASN A 404 16.05 5.41 1.63
CA ASN A 404 17.32 5.21 2.36
C ASN A 404 18.53 5.51 1.45
N THR A 405 19.48 6.26 1.97
CA THR A 405 20.71 6.65 1.26
C THR A 405 21.97 6.01 1.84
N GLU A 406 21.85 5.30 2.97
CA GLU A 406 22.96 4.68 3.67
C GLU A 406 22.99 3.18 3.41
N PHE A 407 24.19 2.58 3.38
CA PHE A 407 24.32 1.13 3.31
C PHE A 407 24.25 0.54 4.72
N VAL A 408 23.19 -0.24 5.01
CA VAL A 408 23.02 -0.94 6.28
C VAL A 408 23.39 -2.41 6.09
N PRO A 409 24.40 -2.94 6.81
CA PRO A 409 24.85 -4.33 6.68
C PRO A 409 23.92 -5.28 7.46
N PHE A 410 22.72 -5.53 6.95
CA PHE A 410 21.69 -6.35 7.60
C PHE A 410 22.11 -7.80 7.82
N THR A 411 22.90 -8.38 6.91
CA THR A 411 23.41 -9.77 7.06
C THR A 411 24.36 -9.95 8.26
N LYS A 412 24.86 -8.84 8.82
CA LYS A 412 25.70 -8.83 10.03
C LYS A 412 24.91 -8.55 11.31
N GLN A 413 23.59 -8.39 11.21
CA GLN A 413 22.71 -8.10 12.35
C GLN A 413 21.93 -9.35 12.75
N ASP A 414 21.62 -9.46 14.04
CA ASP A 414 20.63 -10.42 14.51
C ASP A 414 19.22 -9.89 14.20
N LEU A 415 18.56 -10.53 13.23
CA LEU A 415 17.21 -10.22 12.78
C LEU A 415 16.16 -11.19 13.36
N SER A 416 16.56 -12.10 14.27
CA SER A 416 15.66 -13.08 14.88
C SER A 416 14.48 -12.42 15.62
N TYR A 417 14.64 -11.19 16.09
CA TYR A 417 13.57 -10.42 16.72
C TYR A 417 12.35 -10.18 15.81
N LEU A 418 12.49 -10.39 14.48
CA LEU A 418 11.40 -10.29 13.50
C LEU A 418 10.52 -11.55 13.46
N LEU A 419 10.99 -12.68 14.01
CA LEU A 419 10.17 -13.90 14.13
C LEU A 419 8.96 -13.62 15.03
N LYS A 420 7.79 -14.17 14.66
CA LYS A 420 6.49 -13.79 15.22
C LYS A 420 6.45 -13.74 16.76
N GLU A 421 6.89 -14.79 17.41
CA GLU A 421 6.79 -14.90 18.87
C GLU A 421 7.62 -13.84 19.58
N GLN A 422 8.88 -13.66 19.14
CA GLN A 422 9.79 -12.68 19.71
C GLN A 422 9.32 -11.24 19.42
N TYR A 423 8.81 -11.01 18.20
CA TYR A 423 8.30 -9.70 17.82
C TYR A 423 7.04 -9.33 18.59
N ASP A 424 6.07 -10.24 18.67
CA ASP A 424 4.79 -10.02 19.35
C ASP A 424 5.00 -9.70 20.83
N GLU A 425 5.82 -10.48 21.53
CA GLU A 425 6.08 -10.26 22.96
C GLU A 425 6.65 -8.86 23.21
N LYS A 426 7.67 -8.47 22.47
CA LYS A 426 8.32 -7.16 22.63
C LYS A 426 7.40 -6.01 22.19
N PHE A 427 6.76 -6.17 21.02
CA PHE A 427 5.94 -5.13 20.42
C PHE A 427 4.70 -4.82 21.25
N ILE A 428 3.97 -5.85 21.72
CA ILE A 428 2.77 -5.67 22.51
C ILE A 428 3.10 -4.99 23.85
N LYS A 429 4.18 -5.41 24.52
CA LYS A 429 4.67 -4.75 25.75
C LYS A 429 5.03 -3.28 25.50
N GLU A 430 5.76 -2.98 24.42
CA GLU A 430 6.15 -1.60 24.07
C GLU A 430 4.92 -0.72 23.84
N VAL A 431 3.92 -1.22 23.10
CA VAL A 431 2.70 -0.48 22.76
C VAL A 431 1.84 -0.20 23.99
N TYR A 432 1.53 -1.23 24.78
CA TYR A 432 0.53 -1.09 25.85
C TYR A 432 1.11 -0.59 27.17
N ASN A 433 2.44 -0.65 27.36
CA ASN A 433 3.12 0.06 28.44
C ASN A 433 3.36 1.55 28.13
N ALA A 434 3.22 1.97 26.87
CA ALA A 434 3.36 3.37 26.50
C ALA A 434 2.22 4.21 27.12
N PRO A 435 2.52 5.39 27.72
CA PRO A 435 1.52 6.27 28.29
C PRO A 435 0.42 6.60 27.29
N LEU A 436 -0.84 6.39 27.71
CA LEU A 436 -2.01 6.78 26.94
C LEU A 436 -2.17 8.30 27.01
N VAL A 437 -2.21 8.95 25.84
CA VAL A 437 -2.35 10.39 25.72
C VAL A 437 -3.46 10.76 24.73
N LYS A 438 -4.04 11.94 24.91
CA LYS A 438 -4.97 12.51 23.96
C LYS A 438 -4.21 13.19 22.83
N ILE A 439 -4.85 13.31 21.66
CA ILE A 439 -4.22 13.94 20.49
C ILE A 439 -3.86 15.41 20.76
N GLU A 440 -4.66 16.12 21.53
CA GLU A 440 -4.44 17.51 21.92
C GLU A 440 -3.15 17.67 22.71
N GLU A 441 -2.83 16.70 23.60
CA GLU A 441 -1.59 16.70 24.39
C GLU A 441 -0.35 16.52 23.48
N LEU A 442 -0.45 15.67 22.43
CA LEU A 442 0.60 15.53 21.42
C LEU A 442 0.77 16.80 20.57
N GLN A 443 -0.34 17.45 20.22
CA GLN A 443 -0.34 18.64 19.38
C GLN A 443 0.21 19.89 20.10
N HIS A 444 -0.12 20.07 21.36
CA HIS A 444 0.31 21.23 22.14
C HIS A 444 1.68 21.02 22.82
N GLY A 445 2.11 19.79 23.01
CA GLY A 445 3.48 19.40 23.39
C GLY A 445 3.98 19.83 24.78
N GLY A 446 3.26 20.69 25.49
CA GLY A 446 3.73 21.32 26.73
C GLY A 446 3.78 20.41 27.97
N LEU A 447 3.00 19.34 27.97
CA LEU A 447 2.88 18.42 29.11
C LEU A 447 3.67 17.11 28.95
N LEU A 448 4.09 16.79 27.71
CA LEU A 448 4.76 15.53 27.41
C LEU A 448 6.26 15.64 27.61
N ARG A 449 6.81 14.82 28.52
CA ARG A 449 8.25 14.75 28.79
C ARG A 449 8.91 13.62 27.97
N GLY A 450 10.00 13.95 27.26
CA GLY A 450 10.84 12.99 26.52
C GLY A 450 10.34 12.61 25.12
N PRO A 451 11.08 11.73 24.42
CA PRO A 451 10.85 11.35 23.02
C PRO A 451 9.74 10.30 22.84
N GLY A 452 9.08 9.84 23.87
CA GLY A 452 8.11 8.73 23.84
C GLY A 452 8.75 7.40 24.23
N PRO A 453 8.06 6.26 23.95
CA PRO A 453 6.83 6.16 23.13
C PRO A 453 5.57 6.68 23.85
N TYR A 454 4.58 7.10 23.06
CA TYR A 454 3.24 7.46 23.51
C TYR A 454 2.18 6.69 22.74
N ARG A 455 1.03 6.44 23.36
CA ARG A 455 -0.09 5.73 22.75
C ARG A 455 -1.31 6.62 22.62
N VAL A 456 -1.88 6.70 21.40
CA VAL A 456 -3.19 7.30 21.11
C VAL A 456 -4.16 6.17 20.79
N LYS A 457 -5.34 6.18 21.39
CA LYS A 457 -6.32 5.11 21.24
C LYS A 457 -7.39 5.46 20.21
N TYR A 458 -7.73 4.49 19.36
CA TYR A 458 -8.93 4.54 18.52
C TYR A 458 -9.87 3.36 18.84
N SER A 459 -11.18 3.55 18.66
CA SER A 459 -12.20 2.53 18.98
C SER A 459 -13.10 2.19 17.79
N SER A 460 -13.06 2.97 16.71
CA SER A 460 -13.88 2.77 15.52
C SER A 460 -13.13 3.17 14.26
N ARG A 461 -13.65 2.76 13.07
CA ARG A 461 -13.13 3.22 11.78
C ARG A 461 -13.05 4.72 11.68
N ASP A 462 -14.10 5.42 12.07
CA ASP A 462 -14.17 6.87 11.93
C ASP A 462 -13.22 7.56 12.90
N SER A 463 -13.10 7.09 14.15
CA SER A 463 -12.10 7.60 15.09
C SER A 463 -10.66 7.35 14.58
N PHE A 464 -10.38 6.17 13.99
CA PHE A 464 -9.10 5.90 13.35
C PHE A 464 -8.82 6.90 12.23
N LYS A 465 -9.76 7.09 11.28
CA LYS A 465 -9.58 7.99 10.14
C LYS A 465 -9.35 9.45 10.57
N VAL A 466 -10.08 9.92 11.57
CA VAL A 466 -9.91 11.29 12.12
C VAL A 466 -8.53 11.45 12.77
N LEU A 467 -8.14 10.52 13.64
CA LEU A 467 -6.85 10.56 14.34
C LEU A 467 -5.68 10.42 13.36
N ALA A 468 -5.76 9.50 12.40
CA ALA A 468 -4.74 9.27 11.38
C ALA A 468 -4.47 10.55 10.57
N ARG A 469 -5.53 11.21 10.06
CA ARG A 469 -5.41 12.49 9.33
C ARG A 469 -4.75 13.59 10.18
N ASN A 470 -5.19 13.74 11.42
CA ASN A 470 -4.65 14.75 12.33
C ASN A 470 -3.17 14.50 12.71
N LEU A 471 -2.75 13.23 12.71
CA LEU A 471 -1.37 12.81 12.98
C LEU A 471 -0.50 12.75 11.72
N GLY A 472 -1.11 12.94 10.53
CA GLY A 472 -0.41 12.97 9.24
C GLY A 472 -0.08 11.60 8.67
N VAL A 473 -0.55 10.49 9.28
CA VAL A 473 -0.42 9.14 8.72
C VAL A 473 -1.58 8.85 7.75
N MET A 474 -1.40 7.88 6.86
CA MET A 474 -2.44 7.49 5.92
C MET A 474 -3.66 6.92 6.67
N ASP A 475 -4.83 7.41 6.32
CA ASP A 475 -6.11 7.00 6.92
C ASP A 475 -6.83 5.90 6.11
N ASP A 476 -6.15 5.35 5.10
CA ASP A 476 -6.65 4.27 4.25
C ASP A 476 -6.61 2.93 4.98
N LEU A 477 -7.69 2.19 4.84
CA LEU A 477 -7.88 0.86 5.39
C LEU A 477 -8.26 -0.10 4.27
N LYS A 478 -7.70 -1.30 4.26
CA LYS A 478 -8.09 -2.38 3.35
C LYS A 478 -8.47 -3.62 4.16
N SER A 479 -9.72 -4.04 4.04
CA SER A 479 -10.27 -5.14 4.85
C SER A 479 -9.97 -4.96 6.36
N GLY A 480 -10.10 -3.73 6.85
CA GLY A 480 -9.86 -3.35 8.24
C GLY A 480 -8.41 -3.10 8.62
N VAL A 481 -7.46 -3.45 7.78
CA VAL A 481 -6.02 -3.28 8.06
C VAL A 481 -5.58 -1.87 7.67
N PRO A 482 -5.03 -1.08 8.60
CA PRO A 482 -4.46 0.22 8.27
C PRO A 482 -3.10 0.07 7.58
N ARG A 483 -2.75 1.06 6.76
CA ARG A 483 -1.41 1.14 6.16
C ARG A 483 -0.32 1.06 7.23
N THR A 484 0.69 0.23 7.01
CA THR A 484 1.78 -0.07 7.97
C THR A 484 1.35 -0.71 9.29
N GLY A 485 0.06 -1.03 9.46
CA GLY A 485 -0.49 -1.58 10.69
C GLY A 485 0.02 -2.99 10.99
N TYR A 486 0.32 -3.25 12.25
CA TYR A 486 0.55 -4.57 12.79
C TYR A 486 -0.30 -4.77 14.05
N ARG A 487 -1.12 -5.83 14.08
CA ARG A 487 -2.10 -6.08 15.16
C ARG A 487 -2.97 -4.83 15.46
N GLY A 488 -3.41 -4.14 14.41
CA GLY A 488 -4.19 -2.90 14.50
C GLY A 488 -3.39 -1.64 14.83
N VAL A 489 -2.12 -1.75 15.21
CA VAL A 489 -1.30 -0.63 15.66
C VAL A 489 -0.51 -0.02 14.50
N VAL A 490 -0.61 1.29 14.30
CA VAL A 490 0.25 2.08 13.41
C VAL A 490 1.34 2.75 14.23
N ARG A 491 2.61 2.45 13.91
CA ARG A 491 3.81 3.00 14.56
C ARG A 491 4.45 4.05 13.66
N PHE A 492 4.74 5.23 14.21
CA PHE A 492 5.34 6.35 13.46
C PHE A 492 6.01 7.36 14.41
N LEU A 493 6.67 8.38 13.86
CA LEU A 493 7.06 9.57 14.60
C LEU A 493 6.01 10.68 14.44
N TYR A 494 5.81 11.46 15.49
CA TYR A 494 5.06 12.69 15.46
C TYR A 494 5.84 13.78 16.18
N ARG A 495 6.30 14.79 15.45
CA ARG A 495 7.16 15.87 15.99
C ARG A 495 8.35 15.33 16.80
N GLY A 496 9.05 14.33 16.25
CA GLY A 496 10.22 13.71 16.86
C GLY A 496 9.91 12.76 18.03
N ARG A 497 8.65 12.46 18.34
CA ARG A 497 8.22 11.52 19.36
C ARG A 497 7.71 10.23 18.75
N ARG A 498 8.11 9.07 19.30
CA ARG A 498 7.53 7.78 18.88
C ARG A 498 6.08 7.69 19.37
N VAL A 499 5.15 7.41 18.44
CA VAL A 499 3.72 7.31 18.70
C VAL A 499 3.17 6.00 18.16
N PHE A 500 2.26 5.40 18.93
CA PHE A 500 1.43 4.27 18.55
C PHE A 500 -0.03 4.73 18.45
N LEU A 501 -0.60 4.72 17.24
CA LEU A 501 -2.04 4.80 17.05
C LEU A 501 -2.57 3.36 17.16
N ALA A 502 -3.23 3.02 18.27
CA ALA A 502 -3.53 1.66 18.66
C ALA A 502 -5.01 1.45 19.00
N PRO A 503 -5.56 0.23 18.80
CA PRO A 503 -6.87 -0.14 19.31
C PRO A 503 -6.84 -0.32 20.85
N GLU A 504 -7.97 -0.76 21.43
CA GLU A 504 -8.02 -1.20 22.83
C GLU A 504 -7.04 -2.36 23.10
N GLU A 505 -6.59 -2.46 24.34
CA GLU A 505 -5.89 -3.63 24.81
C GLU A 505 -6.81 -4.86 24.72
N GLY A 506 -6.27 -6.00 24.29
CA GLY A 506 -7.08 -7.20 24.02
C GLY A 506 -7.69 -7.26 22.63
N TRP A 507 -7.28 -6.36 21.72
CA TRP A 507 -7.64 -6.47 20.31
C TRP A 507 -7.22 -7.84 19.72
N THR A 508 -8.15 -8.49 18.98
CA THR A 508 -7.94 -9.85 18.47
C THR A 508 -7.98 -9.95 16.96
N GLN A 509 -8.76 -9.08 16.28
CA GLN A 509 -9.00 -9.21 14.85
C GLN A 509 -9.38 -7.89 14.16
N TYR A 510 -9.17 -7.85 12.85
CA TYR A 510 -9.59 -6.74 11.98
C TYR A 510 -11.08 -6.84 11.65
N ASN A 511 -11.76 -5.70 11.65
CA ASN A 511 -13.12 -5.62 11.11
C ASN A 511 -13.05 -5.44 9.59
N VAL A 512 -13.33 -6.51 8.84
CA VAL A 512 -13.23 -6.57 7.37
C VAL A 512 -14.11 -5.53 6.66
N SER A 513 -15.18 -5.07 7.31
CA SER A 513 -16.07 -4.04 6.75
C SER A 513 -15.46 -2.62 6.74
N TRP A 514 -14.32 -2.42 7.42
CA TRP A 514 -13.63 -1.14 7.42
C TRP A 514 -12.78 -0.97 6.15
N SER A 515 -13.19 -0.02 5.31
CA SER A 515 -12.51 0.33 4.06
C SER A 515 -12.60 1.83 3.78
#